data_7d7a966c1d2647418817c52c0e3a9bf3
#
_entry.id   7d7a966c1d2647418817c52c0e3a9bf3
#
_cell.length_a   1.000
_cell.length_b   1.000
_cell.length_c   1.000
_cell.angle_alpha   90.00
_cell.angle_beta   90.00
_cell.angle_gamma   90.00
#
_symmetry.space_group_name_H-M   'P 1'
#
loop_
_entity.id
_entity.type
_entity.pdbx_description
1 polymer ?
#
loop_
_entity_poly.entity_id
_entity_poly.type
_entity_poly.pdbx_seq_one_letter_code
_entity_poly.pdbx_strand_id
1 'polypeptide(L)'
;MKSAARLPRSVRENLVIRELDDETLVYDTERDEAHCLNHTAALVWELCDGETTPAHAARLLQSKLGADVDSDLVWLAVKQLQKFHLVERATKSPSVSRRDLVLKYAPAALAMLPVIYSISAPEPAAAASCATFGQACGTLPCCAGQGLTCLSGFCSGGL
;
A
#
# COMPACT_ATOMS: atom_id res chain seq x y z
N MET A 1 -31.33 -15.76 -11.80
CA MET A 1 -29.94 -15.90 -12.26
C MET A 1 -29.05 -15.22 -11.23
N LYS A 2 -28.19 -15.95 -10.49
CA LYS A 2 -27.25 -15.34 -9.53
C LYS A 2 -26.20 -14.61 -10.37
N SER A 3 -26.16 -13.30 -10.30
CA SER A 3 -25.10 -12.50 -10.90
C SER A 3 -23.75 -13.01 -10.36
N ALA A 4 -22.88 -13.47 -11.25
CA ALA A 4 -21.55 -13.90 -10.87
C ALA A 4 -20.84 -12.71 -10.21
N ALA A 5 -20.18 -12.94 -9.06
CA ALA A 5 -19.38 -11.92 -8.41
C ALA A 5 -18.31 -11.43 -9.39
N ARG A 6 -18.11 -10.12 -9.46
CA ARG A 6 -17.05 -9.50 -10.27
C ARG A 6 -15.99 -8.93 -9.36
N LEU A 7 -14.78 -8.81 -9.87
CA LEU A 7 -13.72 -8.11 -9.18
C LEU A 7 -14.05 -6.61 -9.08
N PRO A 8 -13.61 -5.93 -8.02
CA PRO A 8 -13.75 -4.47 -7.92
C PRO A 8 -12.87 -3.79 -8.98
N ARG A 9 -13.10 -2.50 -9.18
CA ARG A 9 -12.25 -1.68 -10.05
C ARG A 9 -10.99 -1.24 -9.30
N SER A 10 -9.84 -1.27 -9.97
CA SER A 10 -8.59 -0.72 -9.44
C SER A 10 -8.67 0.79 -9.33
N VAL A 11 -8.18 1.33 -8.23
CA VAL A 11 -7.94 2.78 -8.05
C VAL A 11 -6.61 3.10 -8.71
N ARG A 12 -6.55 4.16 -9.51
CA ARG A 12 -5.32 4.64 -10.16
C ARG A 12 -5.12 6.14 -10.02
N GLU A 13 -6.11 6.83 -9.48
CA GLU A 13 -6.03 8.25 -9.20
C GLU A 13 -5.08 8.52 -8.02
N ASN A 14 -4.28 9.56 -8.13
CA ASN A 14 -3.28 9.97 -7.11
C ASN A 14 -2.23 8.89 -6.77
N LEU A 15 -2.00 7.94 -7.69
CA LEU A 15 -1.00 6.90 -7.54
C LEU A 15 0.15 7.10 -8.53
N VAL A 16 1.38 7.01 -8.02
CA VAL A 16 2.59 6.91 -8.84
C VAL A 16 3.02 5.44 -8.87
N ILE A 17 3.04 4.85 -10.07
CA ILE A 17 3.30 3.42 -10.25
C ILE A 17 4.69 3.26 -10.88
N ARG A 18 5.49 2.35 -10.34
CA ARG A 18 6.79 1.92 -10.86
C ARG A 18 6.84 0.40 -10.90
N GLU A 19 6.99 -0.14 -12.08
CA GLU A 19 7.24 -1.56 -12.28
C GLU A 19 8.73 -1.87 -12.08
N LEU A 20 9.00 -2.88 -11.28
CA LEU A 20 10.30 -3.48 -11.05
C LEU A 20 10.25 -4.91 -11.60
N ASP A 21 11.39 -5.61 -11.70
CA ASP A 21 11.45 -6.93 -12.34
C ASP A 21 10.46 -7.94 -11.74
N ASP A 22 10.34 -8.01 -10.41
CA ASP A 22 9.48 -8.97 -9.70
C ASP A 22 8.39 -8.30 -8.83
N GLU A 23 8.35 -6.98 -8.78
CA GLU A 23 7.48 -6.23 -7.87
C GLU A 23 6.94 -4.97 -8.54
N THR A 24 5.83 -4.47 -8.03
CA THR A 24 5.27 -3.18 -8.44
C THR A 24 5.21 -2.25 -7.24
N LEU A 25 5.92 -1.14 -7.32
CA LEU A 25 5.86 -0.08 -6.32
C LEU A 25 4.73 0.90 -6.67
N VAL A 26 3.84 1.12 -5.72
CA VAL A 26 2.72 2.04 -5.84
C VAL A 26 2.82 3.05 -4.71
N TYR A 27 2.99 4.33 -5.04
CA TYR A 27 3.00 5.42 -4.07
C TYR A 27 1.67 6.17 -4.14
N ASP A 28 0.94 6.17 -3.02
CA ASP A 28 -0.28 6.94 -2.84
C ASP A 28 0.10 8.35 -2.37
N THR A 29 -0.08 9.32 -3.26
CA THR A 29 0.28 10.73 -3.01
C THR A 29 -0.71 11.45 -2.09
N GLU A 30 -1.89 10.87 -1.88
CA GLU A 30 -2.91 11.44 -1.00
C GLU A 30 -2.68 11.01 0.47
N ARG A 31 -2.15 9.78 0.67
CA ARG A 31 -1.91 9.19 1.99
C ARG A 31 -0.45 9.19 2.42
N ASP A 32 0.45 9.61 1.51
CA ASP A 32 1.91 9.53 1.71
C ASP A 32 2.38 8.11 2.09
N GLU A 33 1.77 7.10 1.44
CA GLU A 33 2.08 5.70 1.68
C GLU A 33 2.67 5.04 0.42
N ALA A 34 3.73 4.27 0.59
CA ALA A 34 4.30 3.43 -0.45
C ALA A 34 3.89 1.97 -0.23
N HIS A 35 3.39 1.33 -1.28
CA HIS A 35 3.00 -0.07 -1.27
C HIS A 35 3.85 -0.84 -2.27
N CYS A 36 4.47 -1.93 -1.83
CA CYS A 36 5.19 -2.85 -2.69
C CYS A 36 4.35 -4.10 -2.88
N LEU A 37 3.92 -4.34 -4.10
CA LEU A 37 3.12 -5.48 -4.52
C LEU A 37 4.03 -6.53 -5.13
N ASN A 38 4.00 -7.77 -4.64
CA ASN A 38 4.67 -8.86 -5.33
C ASN A 38 3.96 -9.14 -6.68
N HIS A 39 4.61 -9.90 -7.55
CA HIS A 39 4.13 -10.21 -8.89
C HIS A 39 2.66 -10.70 -8.91
N THR A 40 2.29 -11.60 -8.00
CA THR A 40 0.90 -12.12 -7.91
C THR A 40 -0.10 -11.03 -7.54
N ALA A 41 0.22 -10.18 -6.57
CA ALA A 41 -0.66 -9.09 -6.15
C ALA A 41 -0.82 -8.04 -7.26
N ALA A 42 0.26 -7.71 -7.97
CA ALA A 42 0.26 -6.80 -9.11
C ALA A 42 -0.63 -7.33 -10.25
N LEU A 43 -0.49 -8.61 -10.62
CA LEU A 43 -1.33 -9.24 -11.64
C LEU A 43 -2.82 -9.21 -11.28
N VAL A 44 -3.17 -9.50 -10.01
CA VAL A 44 -4.57 -9.40 -9.57
C VAL A 44 -5.07 -7.97 -9.62
N TRP A 45 -4.22 -7.00 -9.25
CA TRP A 45 -4.58 -5.58 -9.30
C TRP A 45 -4.87 -5.10 -10.72
N GLU A 46 -4.10 -5.56 -11.71
CA GLU A 46 -4.35 -5.29 -13.13
C GLU A 46 -5.68 -5.86 -13.61
N LEU A 47 -6.07 -7.05 -13.11
CA LEU A 47 -7.32 -7.71 -13.47
C LEU A 47 -8.55 -7.12 -12.76
N CYS A 48 -8.36 -6.18 -11.84
CA CYS A 48 -9.42 -5.46 -11.15
C CYS A 48 -10.00 -4.35 -12.03
N ASP A 49 -10.80 -4.71 -13.03
CA ASP A 49 -11.43 -3.82 -14.02
C ASP A 49 -12.92 -3.51 -13.72
N GLY A 50 -13.51 -4.17 -12.72
CA GLY A 50 -14.94 -4.11 -12.41
C GLY A 50 -15.81 -5.07 -13.23
N GLU A 51 -15.26 -5.79 -14.19
CA GLU A 51 -15.99 -6.69 -15.10
C GLU A 51 -15.53 -8.14 -15.00
N THR A 52 -14.24 -8.36 -14.81
CA THR A 52 -13.62 -9.69 -14.71
C THR A 52 -14.18 -10.48 -13.52
N THR A 53 -14.50 -11.75 -13.75
CA THR A 53 -14.92 -12.65 -12.68
C THR A 53 -13.70 -13.29 -11.98
N PRO A 54 -13.78 -13.64 -10.68
CA PRO A 54 -12.68 -14.27 -9.95
C PRO A 54 -12.22 -15.60 -10.60
N ALA A 55 -13.16 -16.37 -11.16
CA ALA A 55 -12.84 -17.61 -11.85
C ALA A 55 -12.08 -17.37 -13.16
N HIS A 56 -12.37 -16.28 -13.86
CA HIS A 56 -11.62 -15.90 -15.07
C HIS A 56 -10.22 -15.40 -14.70
N ALA A 57 -10.12 -14.54 -13.69
CA ALA A 57 -8.85 -14.06 -13.17
C ALA A 57 -7.95 -15.22 -12.71
N ALA A 58 -8.50 -16.21 -11.99
CA ALA A 58 -7.75 -17.39 -11.55
C ALA A 58 -7.14 -18.15 -12.74
N ARG A 59 -7.89 -18.37 -13.82
CA ARG A 59 -7.37 -19.02 -15.03
C ARG A 59 -6.25 -18.24 -15.70
N LEU A 60 -6.38 -16.91 -15.77
CA LEU A 60 -5.32 -16.05 -16.32
C LEU A 60 -4.06 -16.11 -15.47
N LEU A 61 -4.20 -16.10 -14.15
CA LEU A 61 -3.09 -16.24 -13.22
C LEU A 61 -2.41 -17.61 -13.33
N GLN A 62 -3.18 -18.70 -13.44
CA GLN A 62 -2.62 -20.04 -13.68
C GLN A 62 -1.74 -20.05 -14.93
N SER A 63 -2.22 -19.44 -16.01
CA SER A 63 -1.47 -19.35 -17.28
C SER A 63 -0.17 -18.54 -17.14
N LYS A 64 -0.17 -17.44 -16.37
CA LYS A 64 0.98 -16.57 -16.20
C LYS A 64 1.99 -17.09 -15.18
N LEU A 65 1.50 -17.69 -14.09
CA LEU A 65 2.35 -18.15 -12.97
C LEU A 65 2.78 -19.62 -13.11
N GLY A 66 2.16 -20.38 -14.00
CA GLY A 66 2.44 -21.83 -14.16
C GLY A 66 2.07 -22.65 -12.93
N ALA A 67 1.19 -22.16 -12.07
CA ALA A 67 0.81 -22.77 -10.80
C ALA A 67 -0.71 -22.87 -10.68
N ASP A 68 -1.19 -23.81 -9.85
CA ASP A 68 -2.62 -23.95 -9.59
C ASP A 68 -3.12 -22.78 -8.73
N VAL A 69 -3.97 -21.95 -9.31
CA VAL A 69 -4.56 -20.75 -8.70
C VAL A 69 -6.07 -20.88 -8.76
N ASP A 70 -6.73 -20.66 -7.65
CA ASP A 70 -8.19 -20.64 -7.57
C ASP A 70 -8.77 -19.25 -7.26
N SER A 71 -10.08 -19.17 -7.27
CA SER A 71 -10.80 -17.94 -6.97
C SER A 71 -10.58 -17.45 -5.54
N ASP A 72 -10.23 -18.33 -4.60
CA ASP A 72 -10.01 -17.98 -3.20
C ASP A 72 -8.71 -17.18 -3.04
N LEU A 73 -7.66 -17.56 -3.79
CA LEU A 73 -6.41 -16.80 -3.85
C LEU A 73 -6.62 -15.41 -4.45
N VAL A 74 -7.41 -15.32 -5.52
CA VAL A 74 -7.78 -14.03 -6.13
C VAL A 74 -8.49 -13.13 -5.10
N TRP A 75 -9.47 -13.68 -4.36
CA TRP A 75 -10.16 -12.93 -3.33
C TRP A 75 -9.26 -12.54 -2.15
N LEU A 76 -8.27 -13.36 -1.82
CA LEU A 76 -7.28 -12.99 -0.82
C LEU A 76 -6.47 -11.75 -1.26
N ALA A 77 -6.02 -11.73 -2.51
CA ALA A 77 -5.33 -10.59 -3.08
C ALA A 77 -6.23 -9.34 -3.06
N VAL A 78 -7.47 -9.46 -3.53
CA VAL A 78 -8.44 -8.35 -3.52
C VAL A 78 -8.64 -7.79 -2.11
N LYS A 79 -8.74 -8.64 -1.09
CA LYS A 79 -8.84 -8.18 0.31
C LYS A 79 -7.63 -7.40 0.78
N GLN A 80 -6.42 -7.83 0.38
CA GLN A 80 -5.20 -7.08 0.70
C GLN A 80 -5.19 -5.73 -0.03
N LEU A 81 -5.49 -5.72 -1.33
CA LEU A 81 -5.60 -4.50 -2.13
C LEU A 81 -6.63 -3.51 -1.55
N GLN A 82 -7.78 -4.01 -1.08
CA GLN A 82 -8.80 -3.19 -0.41
C GLN A 82 -8.31 -2.59 0.91
N LYS A 83 -7.52 -3.34 1.68
CA LYS A 83 -6.94 -2.84 2.94
C LYS A 83 -6.04 -1.63 2.70
N PHE A 84 -5.36 -1.59 1.57
CA PHE A 84 -4.44 -0.51 1.17
C PHE A 84 -5.08 0.46 0.17
N HIS A 85 -6.40 0.49 0.05
CA HIS A 85 -7.17 1.41 -0.79
C HIS A 85 -6.81 1.38 -2.30
N LEU A 86 -6.16 0.33 -2.77
CA LEU A 86 -5.74 0.16 -4.16
C LEU A 86 -6.86 -0.32 -5.09
N VAL A 87 -7.99 -0.76 -4.54
CA VAL A 87 -9.21 -1.13 -5.26
C VAL A 87 -10.45 -0.59 -4.56
N GLU A 88 -11.52 -0.36 -5.32
CA GLU A 88 -12.81 0.02 -4.78
C GLU A 88 -13.36 -1.03 -3.80
N ARG A 89 -14.27 -0.62 -2.91
CA ARG A 89 -14.90 -1.57 -1.99
C ARG A 89 -15.76 -2.57 -2.75
N ALA A 90 -15.38 -3.84 -2.71
CA ALA A 90 -16.22 -4.93 -3.20
C ALA A 90 -17.45 -5.10 -2.31
N THR A 91 -18.63 -5.04 -2.89
CA THR A 91 -19.91 -5.22 -2.17
C THR A 91 -20.14 -6.65 -1.67
N LYS A 92 -19.43 -7.62 -2.24
CA LYS A 92 -19.52 -9.05 -1.88
C LYS A 92 -18.14 -9.71 -1.99
N SER A 93 -17.39 -9.73 -0.91
CA SER A 93 -16.16 -10.52 -0.79
C SER A 93 -16.47 -11.77 0.05
N PRO A 94 -16.22 -12.98 -0.42
CA PRO A 94 -16.36 -14.18 0.41
C PRO A 94 -15.36 -14.13 1.59
N SER A 95 -15.71 -14.77 2.69
CA SER A 95 -14.83 -14.91 3.85
C SER A 95 -13.75 -15.95 3.54
N VAL A 96 -12.68 -15.53 2.87
CA VAL A 96 -11.52 -16.40 2.63
C VAL A 96 -10.58 -16.30 3.83
N SER A 97 -10.27 -17.44 4.43
CA SER A 97 -9.34 -17.55 5.55
C SER A 97 -7.91 -17.81 5.03
N ARG A 98 -6.94 -17.02 5.50
CA ARG A 98 -5.52 -17.28 5.18
C ARG A 98 -5.07 -18.66 5.63
N ARG A 99 -5.60 -19.15 6.76
CA ARG A 99 -5.24 -20.46 7.31
C ARG A 99 -5.68 -21.59 6.39
N ASP A 100 -6.89 -21.49 5.83
CA ASP A 100 -7.41 -22.51 4.92
C ASP A 100 -6.62 -22.56 3.62
N LEU A 101 -6.18 -21.40 3.13
CA LEU A 101 -5.32 -21.29 1.94
C LEU A 101 -3.93 -21.88 2.21
N VAL A 102 -3.30 -21.57 3.34
CA VAL A 102 -1.98 -22.13 3.69
C VAL A 102 -2.05 -23.66 3.81
N LEU A 103 -3.13 -24.21 4.34
CA LEU A 103 -3.33 -25.65 4.42
C LEU A 103 -3.63 -26.31 3.06
N LYS A 104 -4.27 -25.56 2.16
CA LYS A 104 -4.64 -26.02 0.80
C LYS A 104 -3.45 -26.01 -0.16
N TYR A 105 -2.62 -25.00 -0.07
CA TYR A 105 -1.44 -24.86 -0.91
C TYR A 105 -0.21 -25.45 -0.20
N ALA A 106 0.42 -26.47 -0.82
CA ALA A 106 1.66 -27.06 -0.31
C ALA A 106 2.77 -25.99 -0.16
N PRO A 107 3.79 -26.21 0.71
CA PRO A 107 4.82 -25.21 1.02
C PRO A 107 5.53 -24.61 -0.21
N ALA A 108 5.62 -25.33 -1.32
CA ALA A 108 6.17 -24.82 -2.58
C ALA A 108 5.31 -23.68 -3.21
N ALA A 109 4.01 -23.61 -2.90
CA ALA A 109 3.11 -22.59 -3.45
C ALA A 109 3.02 -21.33 -2.56
N LEU A 110 3.69 -21.28 -1.43
CA LEU A 110 3.71 -20.10 -0.56
C LEU A 110 4.32 -18.86 -1.25
N ALA A 111 5.24 -19.07 -2.18
CA ALA A 111 5.82 -18.00 -3.01
C ALA A 111 4.80 -17.34 -3.94
N MET A 112 3.68 -18.03 -4.24
CA MET A 112 2.61 -17.53 -5.09
C MET A 112 1.53 -16.75 -4.33
N LEU A 113 1.60 -16.69 -2.99
CA LEU A 113 0.64 -15.92 -2.22
C LEU A 113 0.79 -14.43 -2.52
N PRO A 114 -0.32 -13.70 -2.69
CA PRO A 114 -0.28 -12.27 -2.87
C PRO A 114 0.25 -11.61 -1.59
N VAL A 115 1.27 -10.80 -1.72
CA VAL A 115 1.90 -10.08 -0.61
C VAL A 115 1.98 -8.61 -0.98
N ILE A 116 1.56 -7.77 -0.04
CA ILE A 116 1.67 -6.32 -0.14
C ILE A 116 2.36 -5.83 1.13
N TYR A 117 3.50 -5.17 0.95
CA TYR A 117 4.17 -4.44 2.02
C TYR A 117 3.83 -2.97 1.90
N SER A 118 3.51 -2.33 3.03
CA SER A 118 3.23 -0.90 3.08
C SER A 118 4.24 -0.22 3.99
N ILE A 119 4.79 0.88 3.52
CA ILE A 119 5.72 1.74 4.26
C ILE A 119 5.11 3.13 4.24
N SER A 120 4.73 3.64 5.40
CA SER A 120 4.38 5.06 5.54
C SER A 120 5.67 5.87 5.38
N ALA A 121 5.67 6.87 4.51
CA ALA A 121 6.75 7.84 4.50
C ALA A 121 6.84 8.42 5.93
N PRO A 122 8.02 8.40 6.58
CA PRO A 122 8.17 9.14 7.82
C PRO A 122 7.75 10.57 7.49
N GLU A 123 6.90 11.16 8.34
CA GLU A 123 6.67 12.61 8.25
C GLU A 123 8.04 13.25 8.06
N PRO A 124 8.22 14.14 7.06
CA PRO A 124 9.49 14.83 6.92
C PRO A 124 9.75 15.41 8.30
N ALA A 125 10.71 14.81 9.02
CA ALA A 125 11.21 15.43 10.25
C ALA A 125 11.42 16.85 9.80
N ALA A 126 10.57 17.76 10.29
CA ALA A 126 10.65 19.16 9.92
C ALA A 126 12.11 19.46 10.10
N ALA A 127 12.84 19.54 8.96
CA ALA A 127 14.24 19.92 9.00
C ALA A 127 14.14 21.29 9.63
N ALA A 128 14.28 21.31 10.96
CA ALA A 128 14.09 22.49 11.74
C ALA A 128 15.19 23.42 11.28
N SER A 129 14.89 24.16 10.20
CA SER A 129 15.77 25.21 9.68
C SER A 129 15.92 26.33 10.71
N CYS A 130 15.27 26.18 11.85
CA CYS A 130 15.30 27.10 12.99
C CYS A 130 15.13 26.34 14.31
N ALA A 131 15.70 26.84 15.39
CA ALA A 131 15.58 26.31 16.74
C ALA A 131 14.29 26.78 17.43
N THR A 132 13.61 25.87 18.13
CA THR A 132 12.40 26.17 18.89
C THR A 132 12.75 26.68 20.32
N PHE A 133 11.73 27.10 21.07
CA PHE A 133 11.90 27.60 22.45
C PHE A 133 12.70 26.61 23.31
N GLY A 134 13.73 27.11 24.00
CA GLY A 134 14.61 26.32 24.84
C GLY A 134 15.71 25.54 24.15
N GLN A 135 15.76 25.55 22.82
CA GLN A 135 16.84 24.90 22.05
C GLN A 135 18.04 25.85 21.85
N ALA A 136 19.24 25.23 21.74
CA ALA A 136 20.46 25.99 21.50
C ALA A 136 20.44 26.64 20.11
N CYS A 137 20.71 27.92 20.03
CA CYS A 137 20.73 28.74 18.81
C CYS A 137 22.13 29.01 18.26
N GLY A 138 23.07 28.07 18.49
CA GLY A 138 24.46 28.25 18.06
C GLY A 138 24.68 28.06 16.55
N THR A 139 23.95 27.15 15.92
CA THR A 139 24.08 26.80 14.49
C THR A 139 22.82 27.06 13.68
N LEU A 140 21.67 27.19 14.34
CA LEU A 140 20.37 27.44 13.71
C LEU A 140 19.76 28.73 14.28
N PRO A 141 19.16 29.60 13.44
CA PRO A 141 18.42 30.76 13.94
C PRO A 141 17.17 30.32 14.71
N CYS A 142 16.69 31.12 15.66
CA CYS A 142 15.41 30.83 16.29
C CYS A 142 14.25 31.05 15.30
N CYS A 143 13.17 30.26 15.44
CA CYS A 143 12.02 30.29 14.53
C CYS A 143 11.31 31.65 14.60
N ALA A 144 11.40 32.43 13.53
CA ALA A 144 10.89 33.81 13.46
C ALA A 144 9.36 33.91 13.66
N GLY A 145 8.61 32.85 13.28
CA GLY A 145 7.14 32.82 13.42
C GLY A 145 6.64 32.69 14.88
N GLN A 146 7.53 32.43 15.84
CA GLN A 146 7.19 32.26 17.25
C GLN A 146 7.67 33.41 18.13
N GLY A 147 8.19 34.51 17.56
CA GLY A 147 8.70 35.65 18.31
C GLY A 147 9.90 35.30 19.21
N LEU A 148 10.67 34.26 18.85
CA LEU A 148 11.81 33.78 19.61
C LEU A 148 13.08 34.56 19.22
N THR A 149 13.88 34.94 20.24
CA THR A 149 15.20 35.53 20.08
C THR A 149 16.27 34.65 20.74
N CYS A 150 17.49 34.69 20.21
CA CYS A 150 18.61 33.95 20.78
C CYS A 150 19.20 34.75 21.95
N LEU A 151 18.95 34.29 23.18
CA LEU A 151 19.49 34.89 24.41
C LEU A 151 20.33 33.83 25.14
N SER A 152 21.57 34.20 25.48
CA SER A 152 22.51 33.33 26.19
C SER A 152 22.74 31.94 25.54
N GLY A 153 22.64 31.86 24.22
CA GLY A 153 22.82 30.61 23.45
C GLY A 153 21.59 29.72 23.32
N PHE A 154 20.43 30.17 23.82
CA PHE A 154 19.17 29.43 23.72
C PHE A 154 18.04 30.33 23.17
N CYS A 155 17.12 29.75 22.43
CA CYS A 155 15.95 30.44 21.93
C CYS A 155 14.95 30.71 23.06
N SER A 156 14.68 31.96 23.37
CA SER A 156 13.71 32.38 24.36
C SER A 156 12.74 33.39 23.78
N GLY A 157 11.47 33.38 24.30
CA GLY A 157 10.47 34.38 23.95
C GLY A 157 10.85 35.71 24.58
N GLY A 158 10.93 36.82 23.81
CA GLY A 158 10.98 38.16 24.34
C GLY A 158 9.62 38.54 24.95
N LEU A 159 9.63 39.16 26.11
CA LEU A 159 8.47 39.81 26.72
C LEU A 159 7.93 40.93 25.85
#